data_0cf2244909765de30dac37014267638d
#
_entry.id   0cf2244909765de30dac37014267638d
#
_cell.length_a   1.000
_cell.length_b   1.000
_cell.length_c   1.000
_cell.angle_alpha   90.00
_cell.angle_beta   90.00
_cell.angle_gamma   90.00
#
_symmetry.space_group_name_H-M   'P 1'
#
loop_
_entity.id
_entity.type
_entity.pdbx_description
1 polymer ?
#
loop_
_entity_poly.entity_id
_entity_poly.type
_entity_poly.pdbx_seq_one_letter_code
_entity_poly.pdbx_strand_id
1 'polypeptide(L)'
;AYPYRNYGYIFGRGGPHASLPSFMISFHRVDDESDLEAYLSRLEQIDLVLGDLLDLSKEQASAGIRQPRFNYEFALEEISRVTTGVPFNSDDSSPNSPIWTDFKGKVDQLVNAAKLDEQAAQTYLMRAQDILSGEVLAAYEELRAWLEQDMVFAADQAQGVWALPDGENYYNQRLARMTTLDLSADEI
;
A
#
# COMPACT_ATOMS: atom_id res chain seq x y z
N ALA A 1 -23.58 -7.71 11.15
CA ALA A 1 -22.55 -6.99 10.39
C ALA A 1 -21.99 -5.86 11.25
N TYR A 2 -20.72 -5.57 11.15
CA TYR A 2 -20.03 -4.52 11.90
C TYR A 2 -20.35 -3.15 11.28
N PRO A 3 -21.13 -2.26 11.95
CA PRO A 3 -21.74 -1.11 11.29
C PRO A 3 -20.75 -0.05 10.79
N TYR A 4 -19.56 0.06 11.41
CA TYR A 4 -18.54 1.06 11.05
C TYR A 4 -17.30 0.45 10.44
N ARG A 5 -17.44 -0.67 9.74
CA ARG A 5 -16.31 -1.37 9.09
C ARG A 5 -15.51 -0.45 8.16
N ASN A 6 -16.19 0.46 7.49
CA ASN A 6 -15.65 1.32 6.45
C ASN A 6 -15.29 2.74 6.95
N TYR A 7 -15.10 2.96 8.27
CA TYR A 7 -14.77 4.27 8.84
C TYR A 7 -13.26 4.50 9.02
N GLY A 8 -12.44 3.47 8.84
CA GLY A 8 -10.98 3.60 8.87
C GLY A 8 -10.43 4.13 7.56
N TYR A 9 -9.54 5.11 7.60
CA TYR A 9 -8.85 5.60 6.41
C TYR A 9 -7.95 4.51 5.82
N ILE A 10 -8.08 4.24 4.52
CA ILE A 10 -7.37 3.13 3.86
C ILE A 10 -5.98 3.57 3.46
N PHE A 11 -5.87 4.70 2.77
CA PHE A 11 -4.62 5.21 2.23
C PHE A 11 -4.07 6.39 3.06
N GLY A 12 -4.09 6.24 4.38
CA GLY A 12 -3.36 7.14 5.27
C GLY A 12 -1.89 6.72 5.40
N ARG A 13 -1.15 7.38 6.27
CA ARG A 13 0.26 7.06 6.56
C ARG A 13 0.44 5.58 6.89
N GLY A 14 1.36 4.91 6.20
CA GLY A 14 1.62 3.48 6.36
C GLY A 14 0.50 2.57 5.84
N GLY A 15 -0.39 3.08 4.99
CA GLY A 15 -1.46 2.32 4.35
C GLY A 15 -0.94 1.22 3.41
N PRO A 16 -1.86 0.48 2.75
CA PRO A 16 -1.50 -0.64 1.88
C PRO A 16 -0.49 -0.29 0.78
N HIS A 17 -0.54 0.92 0.24
CA HIS A 17 0.40 1.43 -0.75
C HIS A 17 1.86 1.44 -0.29
N ALA A 18 2.12 1.55 1.02
CA ALA A 18 3.45 1.49 1.60
C ALA A 18 3.72 0.15 2.30
N SER A 19 2.71 -0.44 2.95
CA SER A 19 2.89 -1.66 3.73
C SER A 19 3.03 -2.92 2.87
N LEU A 20 2.42 -3.01 1.68
CA LEU A 20 2.58 -4.15 0.78
C LEU A 20 4.03 -4.28 0.28
N PRO A 21 4.66 -3.25 -0.32
CA PRO A 21 6.09 -3.34 -0.68
C PRO A 21 7.00 -3.60 0.52
N SER A 22 6.71 -2.95 1.66
CA SER A 22 7.49 -3.15 2.89
C SER A 22 7.41 -4.59 3.40
N PHE A 23 6.25 -5.24 3.29
CA PHE A 23 6.07 -6.64 3.62
C PHE A 23 6.93 -7.54 2.70
N MET A 24 6.92 -7.28 1.39
CA MET A 24 7.72 -8.03 0.42
C MET A 24 9.22 -7.96 0.74
N ILE A 25 9.69 -6.75 1.07
CA ILE A 25 11.11 -6.51 1.41
C ILE A 25 11.48 -7.19 2.73
N SER A 26 10.66 -7.01 3.77
CA SER A 26 11.07 -7.35 5.14
C SER A 26 10.74 -8.78 5.55
N PHE A 27 9.71 -9.38 4.97
CA PHE A 27 9.16 -10.65 5.46
C PHE A 27 9.11 -11.76 4.41
N HIS A 28 9.14 -11.45 3.11
CA HIS A 28 9.16 -12.48 2.08
C HIS A 28 10.57 -13.05 1.93
N ARG A 29 10.83 -14.18 2.59
CA ARG A 29 12.10 -14.92 2.46
C ARG A 29 12.13 -15.67 1.13
N VAL A 30 13.33 -15.78 0.57
CA VAL A 30 13.61 -16.55 -0.64
C VAL A 30 14.77 -17.48 -0.34
N ASP A 31 14.47 -18.75 -0.17
CA ASP A 31 15.45 -19.82 0.14
C ASP A 31 15.70 -20.72 -1.09
N ASP A 32 14.80 -20.73 -2.07
CA ASP A 32 14.91 -21.47 -3.33
C ASP A 32 14.09 -20.81 -4.47
N GLU A 33 14.09 -21.46 -5.65
CA GLU A 33 13.42 -20.99 -6.86
C GLU A 33 11.89 -20.91 -6.70
N SER A 34 11.28 -21.81 -5.92
CA SER A 34 9.82 -21.77 -5.69
C SER A 34 9.39 -20.54 -4.90
N ASP A 35 10.26 -20.00 -4.05
CA ASP A 35 10.02 -18.77 -3.33
C ASP A 35 10.11 -17.54 -4.25
N LEU A 36 10.94 -17.57 -5.31
CA LEU A 36 10.95 -16.53 -6.35
C LEU A 36 9.62 -16.51 -7.12
N GLU A 37 9.09 -17.68 -7.50
CA GLU A 37 7.77 -17.76 -8.13
C GLU A 37 6.67 -17.20 -7.20
N ALA A 38 6.71 -17.55 -5.92
CA ALA A 38 5.78 -17.01 -4.92
C ALA A 38 5.94 -15.48 -4.74
N TYR A 39 7.16 -14.95 -4.87
CA TYR A 39 7.42 -13.51 -4.82
C TYR A 39 6.77 -12.81 -6.01
N LEU A 40 7.00 -13.30 -7.23
CA LEU A 40 6.41 -12.75 -8.45
C LEU A 40 4.88 -12.81 -8.41
N SER A 41 4.32 -13.95 -8.01
CA SER A 41 2.87 -14.10 -7.88
C SER A 41 2.25 -13.09 -6.89
N ARG A 42 2.97 -12.69 -5.84
CA ARG A 42 2.53 -11.63 -4.93
C ARG A 42 2.67 -10.24 -5.52
N LEU A 43 3.71 -9.98 -6.31
CA LEU A 43 3.84 -8.73 -7.05
C LEU A 43 2.66 -8.54 -8.01
N GLU A 44 2.29 -9.58 -8.74
CA GLU A 44 1.14 -9.61 -9.65
C GLU A 44 -0.22 -9.35 -8.97
N GLN A 45 -0.30 -9.51 -7.64
CA GLN A 45 -1.53 -9.25 -6.88
C GLN A 45 -1.60 -7.82 -6.31
N ILE A 46 -0.54 -7.04 -6.39
CA ILE A 46 -0.50 -5.70 -5.80
C ILE A 46 -1.52 -4.77 -6.48
N ASP A 47 -1.62 -4.83 -7.80
CA ASP A 47 -2.56 -4.03 -8.59
C ASP A 47 -4.01 -4.32 -8.19
N LEU A 48 -4.39 -5.60 -8.10
CA LEU A 48 -5.73 -6.03 -7.70
C LEU A 48 -6.08 -5.54 -6.29
N VAL A 49 -5.16 -5.72 -5.34
CA VAL A 49 -5.37 -5.27 -3.95
C VAL A 49 -5.50 -3.75 -3.87
N LEU A 50 -4.65 -3.00 -4.57
CA LEU A 50 -4.73 -1.54 -4.59
C LEU A 50 -6.01 -1.06 -5.27
N GLY A 51 -6.45 -1.71 -6.36
CA GLY A 51 -7.69 -1.40 -7.07
C GLY A 51 -8.93 -1.60 -6.19
N ASP A 52 -9.07 -2.76 -5.54
CA ASP A 52 -10.18 -3.05 -4.63
C ASP A 52 -10.25 -2.04 -3.47
N LEU A 53 -9.10 -1.70 -2.89
CA LEU A 53 -9.02 -0.73 -1.79
C LEU A 53 -9.28 0.70 -2.27
N LEU A 54 -8.89 1.03 -3.49
CA LEU A 54 -9.18 2.32 -4.10
C LEU A 54 -10.68 2.50 -4.32
N ASP A 55 -11.36 1.47 -4.81
CA ASP A 55 -12.82 1.53 -4.99
C ASP A 55 -13.55 1.68 -3.64
N LEU A 56 -13.11 0.97 -2.61
CA LEU A 56 -13.64 1.16 -1.25
C LEU A 56 -13.38 2.59 -0.73
N SER A 57 -12.22 3.18 -1.03
CA SER A 57 -11.92 4.57 -0.67
C SER A 57 -12.79 5.58 -1.40
N LYS A 58 -13.10 5.33 -2.68
CA LYS A 58 -14.06 6.14 -3.45
C LYS A 58 -15.46 6.08 -2.85
N GLU A 59 -15.91 4.89 -2.39
CA GLU A 59 -17.17 4.73 -1.66
C GLU A 59 -17.19 5.52 -0.36
N GLN A 60 -16.10 5.43 0.46
CA GLN A 60 -15.97 6.21 1.69
C GLN A 60 -16.06 7.72 1.42
N ALA A 61 -15.32 8.21 0.43
CA ALA A 61 -15.34 9.62 0.04
C ALA A 61 -16.74 10.08 -0.37
N SER A 62 -17.49 9.26 -1.11
CA SER A 62 -18.88 9.52 -1.49
C SER A 62 -19.82 9.59 -0.29
N ALA A 63 -19.55 8.83 0.78
CA ALA A 63 -20.27 8.86 2.04
C ALA A 63 -19.82 9.99 2.98
N GLY A 64 -18.90 10.87 2.56
CA GLY A 64 -18.39 11.98 3.38
C GLY A 64 -17.29 11.57 4.37
N ILE A 65 -16.76 10.36 4.25
CA ILE A 65 -15.67 9.86 5.09
C ILE A 65 -14.34 10.15 4.39
N ARG A 66 -13.69 11.26 4.76
CA ARG A 66 -12.41 11.69 4.20
C ARG A 66 -11.39 11.89 5.29
N GLN A 67 -10.17 11.48 4.99
CA GLN A 67 -9.01 11.77 5.84
C GLN A 67 -8.63 13.27 5.75
N PRO A 68 -7.95 13.81 6.77
CA PRO A 68 -7.44 15.17 6.71
C PRO A 68 -6.33 15.30 5.65
N ARG A 69 -6.13 16.51 5.11
CA ARG A 69 -5.19 16.81 4.03
C ARG A 69 -3.79 16.24 4.23
N PHE A 70 -3.22 16.37 5.42
CA PHE A 70 -1.87 15.89 5.72
C PHE A 70 -1.71 14.37 5.51
N ASN A 71 -2.78 13.58 5.65
CA ASN A 71 -2.73 12.13 5.40
C ASN A 71 -2.66 11.81 3.90
N TYR A 72 -3.32 12.62 3.04
CA TYR A 72 -3.15 12.53 1.59
C TYR A 72 -1.71 12.86 1.19
N GLU A 73 -1.15 13.93 1.76
CA GLU A 73 0.23 14.35 1.49
C GLU A 73 1.23 13.25 1.88
N PHE A 74 1.06 12.62 3.06
CA PHE A 74 1.87 11.47 3.45
C PHE A 74 1.73 10.30 2.50
N ALA A 75 0.51 9.94 2.09
CA ALA A 75 0.29 8.84 1.17
C ALA A 75 0.95 9.10 -0.19
N LEU A 76 0.83 10.33 -0.73
CA LEU A 76 1.47 10.73 -1.98
C LEU A 76 3.00 10.69 -1.90
N GLU A 77 3.58 11.09 -0.76
CA GLU A 77 5.02 11.00 -0.51
C GLU A 77 5.47 9.52 -0.44
N GLU A 78 4.71 8.66 0.25
CA GLU A 78 5.00 7.23 0.34
C GLU A 78 4.89 6.55 -1.02
N ILE A 79 3.88 6.87 -1.84
CA ILE A 79 3.76 6.40 -3.22
C ILE A 79 5.00 6.82 -4.03
N SER A 80 5.42 8.08 -3.91
CA SER A 80 6.63 8.56 -4.60
C SER A 80 7.86 7.77 -4.21
N ARG A 81 8.05 7.44 -2.93
CA ARG A 81 9.18 6.63 -2.48
C ARG A 81 9.15 5.20 -3.04
N VAL A 82 7.98 4.61 -3.18
CA VAL A 82 7.83 3.24 -3.74
C VAL A 82 8.11 3.24 -5.24
N THR A 83 7.59 4.25 -5.97
CA THR A 83 7.62 4.28 -7.44
C THR A 83 8.77 5.11 -8.02
N THR A 84 9.75 5.52 -7.21
CA THR A 84 10.96 6.22 -7.69
C THR A 84 12.11 5.23 -7.92
N GLY A 85 12.81 5.43 -9.04
CA GLY A 85 13.97 4.62 -9.42
C GLY A 85 13.62 3.47 -10.37
N VAL A 86 14.65 2.74 -10.80
CA VAL A 86 14.49 1.58 -11.68
C VAL A 86 13.72 0.48 -10.94
N PRO A 87 12.72 -0.21 -11.58
CA PRO A 87 12.34 -0.14 -12.97
C PRO A 87 11.16 0.81 -13.27
N PHE A 88 10.67 1.55 -12.28
CA PHE A 88 9.53 2.45 -12.45
C PHE A 88 9.84 3.66 -13.34
N ASN A 89 11.10 4.11 -13.36
CA ASN A 89 11.58 5.19 -14.22
C ASN A 89 12.51 4.61 -15.30
N SER A 90 12.39 5.13 -16.51
CA SER A 90 13.23 4.74 -17.64
C SER A 90 14.62 5.40 -17.65
N ASP A 91 14.98 6.15 -16.63
CA ASP A 91 16.29 6.82 -16.51
C ASP A 91 17.30 5.87 -15.87
N ASP A 92 18.20 5.34 -16.72
CA ASP A 92 19.29 4.44 -16.30
C ASP A 92 20.25 5.07 -15.27
N SER A 93 20.21 6.38 -15.09
CA SER A 93 20.99 7.11 -14.09
C SER A 93 20.32 7.12 -12.71
N SER A 94 19.06 6.75 -12.63
CA SER A 94 18.30 6.70 -11.39
C SER A 94 18.72 5.51 -10.52
N PRO A 95 18.73 5.65 -9.19
CA PRO A 95 18.96 4.51 -8.31
C PRO A 95 17.84 3.49 -8.45
N ASN A 96 18.12 2.25 -8.08
CA ASN A 96 17.08 1.23 -8.02
C ASN A 96 16.02 1.58 -6.96
N SER A 97 14.77 1.28 -7.25
CA SER A 97 13.72 1.34 -6.23
C SER A 97 13.99 0.31 -5.10
N PRO A 98 13.46 0.54 -3.89
CA PRO A 98 13.70 -0.37 -2.77
C PRO A 98 13.27 -1.81 -3.05
N ILE A 99 12.11 -2.01 -3.66
CA ILE A 99 11.57 -3.34 -3.96
C ILE A 99 12.38 -4.06 -5.05
N TRP A 100 12.87 -3.30 -6.04
CA TRP A 100 13.75 -3.84 -7.07
C TRP A 100 15.11 -4.23 -6.53
N THR A 101 15.68 -3.40 -5.64
CA THR A 101 16.93 -3.70 -4.96
C THR A 101 16.82 -4.99 -4.13
N ASP A 102 15.72 -5.16 -3.39
CA ASP A 102 15.44 -6.36 -2.60
C ASP A 102 15.33 -7.60 -3.47
N PHE A 103 14.52 -7.54 -4.53
CA PHE A 103 14.32 -8.69 -5.42
C PHE A 103 15.63 -9.13 -6.08
N LYS A 104 16.40 -8.17 -6.62
CA LYS A 104 17.73 -8.46 -7.19
C LYS A 104 18.65 -9.13 -6.17
N GLY A 105 18.70 -8.61 -4.95
CA GLY A 105 19.54 -9.18 -3.89
C GLY A 105 19.13 -10.62 -3.55
N LYS A 106 17.85 -10.94 -3.57
CA LYS A 106 17.35 -12.32 -3.36
C LYS A 106 17.72 -13.26 -4.51
N VAL A 107 17.61 -12.79 -5.76
CA VAL A 107 18.06 -13.56 -6.93
C VAL A 107 19.56 -13.80 -6.87
N ASP A 108 20.36 -12.76 -6.59
CA ASP A 108 21.81 -12.86 -6.47
C ASP A 108 22.25 -13.86 -5.37
N GLN A 109 21.53 -13.90 -4.26
CA GLN A 109 21.77 -14.86 -3.17
C GLN A 109 21.60 -16.32 -3.64
N LEU A 110 20.58 -16.63 -4.43
CA LEU A 110 20.37 -17.97 -4.98
C LEU A 110 21.44 -18.35 -6.00
N VAL A 111 21.84 -17.43 -6.87
CA VAL A 111 22.93 -17.66 -7.83
C VAL A 111 24.25 -17.92 -7.09
N ASN A 112 24.59 -17.10 -6.11
CA ASN A 112 25.81 -17.27 -5.30
C ASN A 112 25.83 -18.59 -4.49
N ALA A 113 24.63 -19.08 -4.10
CA ALA A 113 24.46 -20.36 -3.43
C ALA A 113 24.40 -21.56 -4.39
N ALA A 114 24.58 -21.34 -5.71
CA ALA A 114 24.42 -22.35 -6.77
C ALA A 114 23.03 -23.05 -6.77
N LYS A 115 22.00 -22.36 -6.30
CA LYS A 115 20.60 -22.83 -6.30
C LYS A 115 19.80 -22.33 -7.51
N LEU A 116 20.35 -21.36 -8.26
CA LEU A 116 19.76 -20.81 -9.47
C LEU A 116 20.88 -20.56 -10.49
N ASP A 117 20.68 -20.92 -11.74
CA ASP A 117 21.63 -20.59 -12.78
C ASP A 117 21.44 -19.15 -13.29
N GLU A 118 22.46 -18.60 -13.95
CA GLU A 118 22.45 -17.21 -14.43
C GLU A 118 21.36 -16.94 -15.48
N GLN A 119 21.02 -17.93 -16.33
CA GLN A 119 20.00 -17.77 -17.35
C GLN A 119 18.60 -17.71 -16.72
N ALA A 120 18.32 -18.57 -15.74
CA ALA A 120 17.09 -18.52 -14.97
C ALA A 120 17.00 -17.21 -14.18
N ALA A 121 18.09 -16.77 -13.54
CA ALA A 121 18.16 -15.49 -12.83
C ALA A 121 17.75 -14.31 -13.72
N GLN A 122 18.30 -14.22 -14.95
CA GLN A 122 17.90 -13.17 -15.90
C GLN A 122 16.42 -13.24 -16.25
N THR A 123 15.86 -14.44 -16.37
CA THR A 123 14.42 -14.62 -16.66
C THR A 123 13.56 -14.07 -15.50
N TYR A 124 13.92 -14.37 -14.26
CA TYR A 124 13.23 -13.85 -13.07
C TYR A 124 13.33 -12.33 -12.97
N LEU A 125 14.51 -11.75 -13.24
CA LEU A 125 14.70 -10.30 -13.23
C LEU A 125 13.84 -9.61 -14.29
N MET A 126 13.80 -10.14 -15.51
CA MET A 126 12.94 -9.58 -16.57
C MET A 126 11.45 -9.64 -16.19
N ARG A 127 10.97 -10.78 -15.69
CA ARG A 127 9.58 -10.91 -15.24
C ARG A 127 9.23 -9.91 -14.14
N ALA A 128 10.07 -9.78 -13.14
CA ALA A 128 9.84 -8.81 -12.06
C ALA A 128 9.84 -7.37 -12.58
N GLN A 129 10.74 -7.04 -13.50
CA GLN A 129 10.79 -5.73 -14.14
C GLN A 129 9.49 -5.42 -14.89
N ASP A 130 9.00 -6.37 -15.70
CA ASP A 130 7.77 -6.23 -16.48
C ASP A 130 6.55 -6.01 -15.55
N ILE A 131 6.43 -6.80 -14.48
CA ILE A 131 5.35 -6.66 -13.49
C ILE A 131 5.41 -5.27 -12.81
N LEU A 132 6.59 -4.87 -12.32
CA LEU A 132 6.75 -3.61 -11.58
C LEU A 132 6.52 -2.38 -12.46
N SER A 133 7.05 -2.36 -13.69
CA SER A 133 6.90 -1.23 -14.62
C SER A 133 5.58 -1.24 -15.39
N GLY A 134 4.84 -2.35 -15.36
CA GLY A 134 3.53 -2.52 -15.98
C GLY A 134 2.39 -2.28 -14.99
N GLU A 135 1.73 -3.35 -14.57
CA GLU A 135 0.48 -3.32 -13.80
C GLU A 135 0.65 -2.68 -12.43
N VAL A 136 1.77 -2.93 -11.75
CA VAL A 136 2.05 -2.33 -10.44
C VAL A 136 2.18 -0.82 -10.56
N LEU A 137 2.97 -0.31 -11.51
CA LEU A 137 3.11 1.13 -11.73
C LEU A 137 1.78 1.77 -12.08
N ALA A 138 1.01 1.17 -12.99
CA ALA A 138 -0.30 1.68 -13.40
C ALA A 138 -1.26 1.82 -12.20
N ALA A 139 -1.30 0.83 -11.31
CA ALA A 139 -2.13 0.88 -10.10
C ALA A 139 -1.72 2.01 -9.15
N TYR A 140 -0.41 2.24 -8.98
CA TYR A 140 0.08 3.37 -8.18
C TYR A 140 -0.22 4.72 -8.81
N GLU A 141 -0.16 4.83 -10.14
CA GLU A 141 -0.50 6.07 -10.85
C GLU A 141 -2.00 6.37 -10.75
N GLU A 142 -2.87 5.37 -10.86
CA GLU A 142 -4.31 5.54 -10.65
C GLU A 142 -4.61 5.98 -9.21
N LEU A 143 -4.01 5.32 -8.23
CA LEU A 143 -4.15 5.69 -6.82
C LEU A 143 -3.67 7.13 -6.56
N ARG A 144 -2.51 7.52 -7.10
CA ARG A 144 -1.98 8.88 -7.01
C ARG A 144 -2.96 9.89 -7.56
N ALA A 145 -3.42 9.66 -8.79
CA ALA A 145 -4.34 10.58 -9.46
C ALA A 145 -5.64 10.77 -8.67
N TRP A 146 -6.18 9.69 -8.09
CA TRP A 146 -7.38 9.77 -7.27
C TRP A 146 -7.11 10.53 -5.95
N LEU A 147 -6.01 10.24 -5.25
CA LEU A 147 -5.66 10.94 -4.01
C LEU A 147 -5.50 12.44 -4.24
N GLU A 148 -4.83 12.86 -5.32
CA GLU A 148 -4.66 14.26 -5.69
C GLU A 148 -6.02 14.95 -5.96
N GLN A 149 -6.93 14.25 -6.64
CA GLN A 149 -8.28 14.79 -6.94
C GLN A 149 -9.16 14.88 -5.69
N ASP A 150 -9.16 13.86 -4.82
CA ASP A 150 -10.03 13.85 -3.64
C ASP A 150 -9.48 14.74 -2.52
N MET A 151 -8.16 14.95 -2.45
CA MET A 151 -7.50 15.84 -1.47
C MET A 151 -8.04 17.28 -1.49
N VAL A 152 -8.56 17.76 -2.59
CA VAL A 152 -9.13 19.13 -2.70
C VAL A 152 -10.37 19.30 -1.82
N PHE A 153 -11.05 18.21 -1.48
CA PHE A 153 -12.21 18.18 -0.59
C PHE A 153 -11.86 17.88 0.87
N ALA A 154 -10.59 17.61 1.17
CA ALA A 154 -10.13 17.27 2.50
C ALA A 154 -10.05 18.53 3.40
N ALA A 155 -10.35 18.35 4.68
CA ALA A 155 -10.14 19.40 5.67
C ALA A 155 -8.63 19.65 5.88
N ASP A 156 -8.24 20.93 5.95
CA ASP A 156 -6.84 21.34 6.19
C ASP A 156 -6.33 20.90 7.57
N GLN A 157 -7.24 20.80 8.55
CA GLN A 157 -6.92 20.35 9.90
C GLN A 157 -7.74 19.11 10.26
N ALA A 158 -7.16 18.25 11.07
CA ALA A 158 -7.89 17.12 11.64
C ALA A 158 -8.99 17.62 12.57
N GLN A 159 -10.22 17.23 12.28
CA GLN A 159 -11.41 17.66 13.01
C GLN A 159 -11.89 16.65 14.06
N GLY A 160 -11.19 15.52 14.20
CA GLY A 160 -11.63 14.43 15.07
C GLY A 160 -12.80 13.61 14.49
N VAL A 161 -13.14 12.54 15.18
CA VAL A 161 -14.14 11.57 14.68
C VAL A 161 -15.57 12.13 14.67
N TRP A 162 -15.86 13.15 15.47
CA TRP A 162 -17.18 13.80 15.50
C TRP A 162 -17.53 14.57 14.23
N ALA A 163 -16.54 14.87 13.39
CA ALA A 163 -16.77 15.48 12.09
C ALA A 163 -17.20 14.45 11.01
N LEU A 164 -17.07 13.18 11.29
CA LEU A 164 -17.52 12.11 10.41
C LEU A 164 -19.03 11.91 10.52
N PRO A 165 -19.72 11.46 9.46
CA PRO A 165 -21.11 11.04 9.55
C PRO A 165 -21.28 10.02 10.70
N ASP A 166 -22.23 10.25 11.61
CA ASP A 166 -22.47 9.41 12.79
C ASP A 166 -21.22 9.16 13.67
N GLY A 167 -20.33 10.16 13.74
CA GLY A 167 -19.02 10.06 14.37
C GLY A 167 -19.06 9.73 15.86
N GLU A 168 -20.07 10.22 16.61
CA GLU A 168 -20.27 9.91 18.03
C GLU A 168 -20.53 8.42 18.26
N ASN A 169 -21.46 7.82 17.53
CA ASN A 169 -21.75 6.40 17.63
C ASN A 169 -20.56 5.54 17.16
N TYR A 170 -19.86 5.98 16.13
CA TYR A 170 -18.62 5.34 15.70
C TYR A 170 -17.57 5.35 16.83
N TYR A 171 -17.36 6.49 17.49
CA TYR A 171 -16.40 6.61 18.59
C TYR A 171 -16.76 5.69 19.76
N ASN A 172 -18.03 5.75 20.23
CA ASN A 172 -18.51 4.94 21.33
C ASN A 172 -18.40 3.43 21.02
N GLN A 173 -18.70 3.03 19.81
CA GLN A 173 -18.55 1.64 19.38
C GLN A 173 -17.07 1.19 19.34
N ARG A 174 -16.14 2.09 18.91
CA ARG A 174 -14.69 1.82 18.98
C ARG A 174 -14.20 1.72 20.42
N LEU A 175 -14.71 2.59 21.29
CA LEU A 175 -14.39 2.62 22.71
C LEU A 175 -14.81 1.31 23.40
N ALA A 176 -16.07 0.89 23.23
CA ALA A 176 -16.59 -0.38 23.76
C ALA A 176 -15.74 -1.58 23.28
N ARG A 177 -15.34 -1.59 22.01
CA ARG A 177 -14.49 -2.66 21.46
C ARG A 177 -13.08 -2.69 22.06
N MET A 178 -12.48 -1.52 22.30
CA MET A 178 -11.10 -1.42 22.81
C MET A 178 -11.03 -1.68 24.32
N THR A 179 -12.04 -1.23 25.06
CA THR A 179 -12.10 -1.38 26.53
C THR A 179 -12.79 -2.64 26.98
N THR A 180 -13.57 -3.29 26.10
CA THR A 180 -14.47 -4.41 26.43
C THR A 180 -15.59 -4.02 27.43
N LEU A 181 -15.80 -2.73 27.63
CA LEU A 181 -16.84 -2.16 28.50
C LEU A 181 -17.89 -1.48 27.64
N ASP A 182 -19.15 -1.55 28.09
CA ASP A 182 -20.28 -0.87 27.45
C ASP A 182 -20.46 0.53 28.09
N LEU A 183 -19.43 1.36 27.92
CA LEU A 183 -19.43 2.75 28.40
C LEU A 183 -19.24 3.69 27.21
N SER A 184 -20.01 4.78 27.21
CA SER A 184 -19.82 5.90 26.27
C SER A 184 -18.65 6.79 26.68
N ALA A 185 -18.23 7.71 25.79
CA ALA A 185 -17.22 8.70 26.09
C ALA A 185 -17.62 9.63 27.24
N ASP A 186 -18.93 9.92 27.38
CA ASP A 186 -19.43 10.80 28.43
C ASP A 186 -19.50 10.12 29.82
N GLU A 187 -19.38 8.79 29.87
CA GLU A 187 -19.40 8.01 31.10
C GLU A 187 -17.99 7.70 31.63
N ILE A 188 -16.93 8.07 30.91
CA ILE A 188 -15.53 7.88 31.26
C ILE A 188 -14.90 9.21 31.70
#